data_32350c695d8e0e5913f357cde99fbac6
#
_entry.id   32350c695d8e0e5913f357cde99fbac6
#
_cell.length_a   1.000
_cell.length_b   1.000
_cell.length_c   1.000
_cell.angle_alpha   90.00
_cell.angle_beta   90.00
_cell.angle_gamma   90.00
#
_symmetry.space_group_name_H-M   'P 1'
#
loop_
_entity.id
_entity.type
_entity.pdbx_description
1 polymer ?
#
loop_
_entity_poly.entity_id
_entity_poly.type
_entity_poly.pdbx_seq_one_letter_code
_entity_poly.pdbx_strand_id
1 'polypeptide(L)'
;FPYGCFQISFTDMERTHRTNPIRPSVVKNETLFLQLMDDMLTAYQGKDGKRDEWFNGALGILRGVSIRFYNDYPQFCTIPHIVNFICSAGTVRITSFLEGKHQSRVLAGAFLDAKDSPKTQSSYLSSLTNSLSTLANEKKVCYVLSGNDFDFNLIDPECPKLVVVSNAYQIENLISPVISLMLSIS
;
A
#
# COMPACT_ATOMS: atom_id res chain seq x y z
N PHE A 1 20.58 13.58 22.43
CA PHE A 1 20.25 12.18 22.13
C PHE A 1 21.24 11.68 21.10
N PRO A 2 21.94 10.56 21.34
CA PRO A 2 22.89 9.99 20.38
C PRO A 2 22.20 9.33 19.17
N TYR A 3 20.86 9.37 19.11
CA TYR A 3 20.04 8.71 18.11
C TYR A 3 19.29 9.75 17.27
N GLY A 4 19.04 9.45 16.00
CA GLY A 4 18.12 10.24 15.19
C GLY A 4 16.70 10.13 15.79
N CYS A 5 16.08 11.27 16.08
CA CYS A 5 14.69 11.31 16.57
C CYS A 5 13.78 11.79 15.43
N PHE A 6 12.78 10.98 15.09
CA PHE A 6 11.85 11.27 14.04
C PHE A 6 10.43 11.21 14.57
N GLN A 7 9.59 12.13 14.14
CA GLN A 7 8.17 12.16 14.48
C GLN A 7 7.37 11.94 13.21
N ILE A 8 6.46 10.98 13.24
CA ILE A 8 5.43 10.77 12.22
C ILE A 8 4.11 11.23 12.83
N SER A 9 3.57 12.33 12.31
CA SER A 9 2.28 12.86 12.75
C SER A 9 1.32 12.93 11.56
N PHE A 10 0.15 12.39 11.73
CA PHE A 10 -0.93 12.49 10.75
C PHE A 10 -1.87 13.67 11.00
N THR A 11 -1.54 14.50 12.00
CA THR A 11 -2.31 15.69 12.37
C THR A 11 -1.52 16.99 12.24
N ASP A 12 -0.25 16.97 12.63
CA ASP A 12 0.64 18.13 12.61
C ASP A 12 1.61 18.01 11.41
N MET A 13 1.21 18.61 10.28
CA MET A 13 1.99 18.54 9.03
C MET A 13 3.25 19.40 9.05
N GLU A 14 3.36 20.37 9.96
CA GLU A 14 4.54 21.23 10.06
C GLU A 14 5.72 20.54 10.76
N ARG A 15 5.41 19.56 11.63
CA ARG A 15 6.41 18.86 12.44
C ARG A 15 6.54 17.36 12.10
N THR A 16 5.85 16.91 11.06
CA THR A 16 5.92 15.51 10.66
C THR A 16 7.09 15.25 9.74
N HIS A 17 7.77 14.14 9.97
CA HIS A 17 8.64 13.54 8.98
C HIS A 17 7.82 12.63 8.06
N ARG A 18 8.20 12.60 6.80
CA ARG A 18 7.58 11.74 5.78
C ARG A 18 8.40 10.47 5.64
N THR A 19 7.73 9.36 5.42
CA THR A 19 8.38 8.06 5.30
C THR A 19 7.70 7.19 4.26
N ASN A 20 8.48 6.35 3.61
CA ASN A 20 7.98 5.30 2.73
C ASN A 20 8.33 3.93 3.32
N PRO A 21 7.43 3.32 4.12
CA PRO A 21 7.70 2.06 4.81
C PRO A 21 7.84 0.88 3.85
N ILE A 22 7.24 0.94 2.66
CA ILE A 22 7.26 -0.14 1.67
C ILE A 22 8.35 0.04 0.59
N ARG A 23 9.29 0.94 0.81
CA ARG A 23 10.37 1.20 -0.13
C ARG A 23 11.17 -0.09 -0.43
N PRO A 24 11.50 -0.40 -1.69
CA PRO A 24 12.25 -1.62 -2.03
C PRO A 24 13.63 -1.73 -1.35
N SER A 25 14.25 -0.63 -0.97
CA SER A 25 15.50 -0.64 -0.20
C SER A 25 15.30 -1.02 1.29
N VAL A 26 14.09 -0.85 1.83
CA VAL A 26 13.70 -1.25 3.18
C VAL A 26 13.14 -2.67 3.17
N VAL A 27 12.11 -2.90 2.36
CA VAL A 27 11.51 -4.24 2.19
C VAL A 27 12.18 -4.93 1.01
N LYS A 28 13.30 -5.59 1.25
CA LYS A 28 14.13 -6.20 0.18
C LYS A 28 13.58 -7.52 -0.36
N ASN A 29 12.55 -8.09 0.26
CA ASN A 29 11.98 -9.38 -0.10
C ASN A 29 10.59 -9.18 -0.72
N GLU A 30 10.43 -9.59 -2.00
CA GLU A 30 9.15 -9.48 -2.73
C GLU A 30 8.01 -10.23 -2.05
N THR A 31 8.27 -11.39 -1.45
CA THR A 31 7.24 -12.18 -0.76
C THR A 31 6.73 -11.42 0.47
N LEU A 32 7.65 -10.86 1.26
CA LEU A 32 7.29 -10.01 2.39
C LEU A 32 6.52 -8.77 1.93
N PHE A 33 6.98 -8.11 0.87
CA PHE A 33 6.30 -6.95 0.30
C PHE A 33 4.85 -7.27 -0.10
N LEU A 34 4.63 -8.39 -0.80
CA LEU A 34 3.28 -8.83 -1.17
C LEU A 34 2.43 -9.19 0.05
N GLN A 35 3.03 -9.83 1.07
CA GLN A 35 2.33 -10.12 2.32
C GLN A 35 1.87 -8.84 3.03
N LEU A 36 2.70 -7.81 3.07
CA LEU A 36 2.34 -6.51 3.65
C LEU A 36 1.16 -5.85 2.92
N MET A 37 1.10 -5.98 1.58
CA MET A 37 -0.04 -5.49 0.79
C MET A 37 -1.32 -6.28 1.08
N ASP A 38 -1.21 -7.59 1.25
CA ASP A 38 -2.33 -8.46 1.61
C ASP A 38 -2.90 -8.11 2.99
N ASP A 39 -2.02 -7.95 3.97
CA ASP A 39 -2.38 -7.63 5.35
C ASP A 39 -3.05 -6.24 5.42
N MET A 40 -2.51 -5.28 4.67
CA MET A 40 -3.09 -3.95 4.55
C MET A 40 -4.52 -4.01 3.97
N LEU A 41 -4.75 -4.69 2.85
CA LEU A 41 -6.08 -4.81 2.26
C LEU A 41 -7.05 -5.53 3.20
N THR A 42 -6.58 -6.61 3.83
CA THR A 42 -7.39 -7.38 4.80
C THR A 42 -7.83 -6.50 5.97
N ALA A 43 -6.93 -5.65 6.47
CA ALA A 43 -7.24 -4.73 7.57
C ALA A 43 -8.27 -3.65 7.15
N TYR A 44 -8.23 -3.17 5.92
CA TYR A 44 -9.23 -2.21 5.41
C TYR A 44 -10.61 -2.82 5.14
N GLN A 45 -10.70 -4.12 4.95
CA GLN A 45 -12.00 -4.79 4.85
C GLN A 45 -12.74 -4.91 6.19
N GLY A 46 -12.02 -4.81 7.31
CA GLY A 46 -12.56 -4.97 8.65
C GLY A 46 -12.79 -6.44 9.05
N LYS A 47 -13.22 -6.63 10.31
CA LYS A 47 -13.34 -7.96 10.94
C LYS A 47 -14.41 -8.85 10.32
N ASP A 48 -15.42 -8.28 9.68
CA ASP A 48 -16.53 -9.00 9.05
C ASP A 48 -16.32 -9.25 7.55
N GLY A 49 -15.19 -8.82 7.02
CA GLY A 49 -14.83 -8.99 5.60
C GLY A 49 -14.65 -10.47 5.24
N LYS A 50 -15.53 -10.99 4.39
CA LYS A 50 -15.38 -12.35 3.88
C LYS A 50 -14.30 -12.38 2.80
N ARG A 51 -13.40 -13.36 2.86
CA ARG A 51 -12.46 -13.67 1.78
C ARG A 51 -13.20 -14.48 0.70
N ASP A 52 -14.10 -13.82 0.02
CA ASP A 52 -14.87 -14.37 -1.09
C ASP A 52 -14.13 -14.18 -2.44
N GLU A 53 -14.79 -14.55 -3.52
CA GLU A 53 -14.27 -14.41 -4.88
C GLU A 53 -13.95 -12.94 -5.21
N TRP A 54 -14.78 -12.00 -4.76
CA TRP A 54 -14.60 -10.57 -5.00
C TRP A 54 -13.36 -10.04 -4.32
N PHE A 55 -13.13 -10.47 -3.10
CA PHE A 55 -11.91 -10.14 -2.37
C PHE A 55 -10.67 -10.71 -3.06
N ASN A 56 -10.70 -11.98 -3.47
CA ASN A 56 -9.57 -12.62 -4.13
C ASN A 56 -9.25 -11.95 -5.47
N GLY A 57 -10.25 -11.55 -6.25
CA GLY A 57 -10.07 -10.76 -7.46
C GLY A 57 -9.46 -9.39 -7.19
N ALA A 58 -9.94 -8.67 -6.18
CA ALA A 58 -9.39 -7.40 -5.72
C ALA A 58 -7.95 -7.52 -5.24
N LEU A 59 -7.65 -8.56 -4.44
CA LEU A 59 -6.32 -8.85 -3.95
C LEU A 59 -5.33 -9.14 -5.09
N GLY A 60 -5.76 -9.89 -6.11
CA GLY A 60 -4.96 -10.15 -7.30
C GLY A 60 -4.57 -8.87 -8.03
N ILE A 61 -5.49 -7.91 -8.18
CA ILE A 61 -5.20 -6.59 -8.78
C ILE A 61 -4.17 -5.85 -7.92
N LEU A 62 -4.38 -5.79 -6.60
CA LEU A 62 -3.45 -5.09 -5.70
C LEU A 62 -2.05 -5.69 -5.78
N ARG A 63 -1.91 -7.00 -5.69
CA ARG A 63 -0.63 -7.71 -5.80
C ARG A 63 0.06 -7.43 -7.14
N GLY A 64 -0.68 -7.58 -8.24
CA GLY A 64 -0.16 -7.37 -9.59
C GLY A 64 0.30 -5.94 -9.85
N VAL A 65 -0.44 -4.95 -9.38
CA VAL A 65 -0.05 -3.54 -9.48
C VAL A 65 1.14 -3.25 -8.58
N SER A 66 1.10 -3.69 -7.33
CA SER A 66 2.14 -3.41 -6.34
C SER A 66 3.50 -3.98 -6.75
N ILE A 67 3.54 -5.23 -7.24
CA ILE A 67 4.80 -5.84 -7.67
C ILE A 67 5.41 -5.13 -8.89
N ARG A 68 4.59 -4.55 -9.77
CA ARG A 68 5.07 -3.71 -10.86
C ARG A 68 5.70 -2.41 -10.36
N PHE A 69 5.07 -1.75 -9.37
CA PHE A 69 5.69 -0.59 -8.74
C PHE A 69 7.00 -0.96 -8.05
N TYR A 70 7.04 -2.09 -7.36
CA TYR A 70 8.23 -2.57 -6.67
C TYR A 70 9.42 -2.81 -7.62
N ASN A 71 9.18 -3.51 -8.75
CA ASN A 71 10.24 -3.94 -9.65
C ASN A 71 10.55 -2.94 -10.77
N ASP A 72 9.51 -2.33 -11.38
CA ASP A 72 9.68 -1.50 -12.57
C ASP A 72 9.73 0.00 -12.25
N TYR A 73 9.13 0.42 -11.12
CA TYR A 73 9.00 1.84 -10.75
C TYR A 73 9.34 2.09 -9.27
N PRO A 74 10.54 1.65 -8.78
CA PRO A 74 10.90 1.70 -7.36
C PRO A 74 10.84 3.12 -6.76
N GLN A 75 11.07 4.16 -7.57
CA GLN A 75 10.96 5.56 -7.14
C GLN A 75 9.53 5.99 -6.82
N PHE A 76 8.53 5.30 -7.40
CA PHE A 76 7.10 5.52 -7.15
C PHE A 76 6.47 4.40 -6.31
N CYS A 77 7.26 3.46 -5.79
CA CYS A 77 6.77 2.39 -4.93
C CYS A 77 6.47 2.94 -3.53
N THR A 78 5.36 3.64 -3.42
CA THR A 78 4.79 4.14 -2.17
C THR A 78 3.32 3.76 -2.09
N ILE A 79 2.79 3.61 -0.87
CA ILE A 79 1.36 3.31 -0.67
C ILE A 79 0.47 4.32 -1.41
N PRO A 80 0.68 5.65 -1.30
CA PRO A 80 -0.15 6.61 -2.02
C PRO A 80 -0.10 6.49 -3.54
N HIS A 81 1.06 6.22 -4.15
CA HIS A 81 1.14 6.07 -5.60
C HIS A 81 0.40 4.83 -6.10
N ILE A 82 0.58 3.69 -5.41
CA ILE A 82 -0.11 2.44 -5.74
C ILE A 82 -1.62 2.63 -5.63
N VAL A 83 -2.09 3.17 -4.50
CA VAL A 83 -3.51 3.37 -4.20
C VAL A 83 -4.13 4.37 -5.18
N ASN A 84 -3.50 5.51 -5.41
CA ASN A 84 -4.00 6.51 -6.36
C ASN A 84 -4.04 5.98 -7.80
N PHE A 85 -3.04 5.19 -8.22
CA PHE A 85 -3.06 4.55 -9.52
C PHE A 85 -4.27 3.62 -9.65
N ILE A 86 -4.50 2.74 -8.69
CA ILE A 86 -5.64 1.81 -8.68
C ILE A 86 -6.97 2.56 -8.73
N CYS A 87 -7.14 3.59 -7.89
CA CYS A 87 -8.38 4.33 -7.79
C CYS A 87 -8.68 5.22 -9.02
N SER A 88 -7.66 5.61 -9.78
CA SER A 88 -7.83 6.55 -10.90
C SER A 88 -7.73 5.94 -12.30
N ALA A 89 -7.12 4.75 -12.44
CA ALA A 89 -6.75 4.24 -13.75
C ALA A 89 -7.92 3.64 -14.56
N GLY A 90 -8.94 3.10 -13.90
CA GLY A 90 -10.03 2.36 -14.55
C GLY A 90 -9.60 1.00 -15.12
N THR A 91 -10.58 0.18 -15.50
CA THR A 91 -10.37 -1.23 -15.89
C THR A 91 -9.37 -1.39 -17.05
N VAL A 92 -9.52 -0.61 -18.13
CA VAL A 92 -8.68 -0.74 -19.31
C VAL A 92 -7.20 -0.46 -19.02
N ARG A 93 -6.90 0.59 -18.27
CA ARG A 93 -5.52 0.93 -17.88
C ARG A 93 -4.92 -0.09 -16.93
N ILE A 94 -5.70 -0.55 -15.96
CA ILE A 94 -5.27 -1.61 -15.03
C ILE A 94 -4.95 -2.88 -15.79
N THR A 95 -5.83 -3.33 -16.71
CA THR A 95 -5.58 -4.50 -17.55
C THR A 95 -4.27 -4.37 -18.34
N SER A 96 -4.11 -3.29 -19.09
CA SER A 96 -2.89 -3.05 -19.87
C SER A 96 -1.62 -2.98 -19.00
N PHE A 97 -1.72 -2.37 -17.83
CA PHE A 97 -0.60 -2.32 -16.88
C PHE A 97 -0.23 -3.71 -16.36
N LEU A 98 -1.21 -4.53 -15.98
CA LEU A 98 -0.99 -5.88 -15.47
C LEU A 98 -0.44 -6.85 -16.53
N GLU A 99 -0.89 -6.72 -17.78
CA GLU A 99 -0.42 -7.54 -18.90
C GLU A 99 1.05 -7.28 -19.28
N GLY A 100 1.59 -6.14 -18.90
CA GLY A 100 2.95 -5.72 -19.26
C GLY A 100 4.09 -6.59 -18.72
N LYS A 101 3.84 -7.41 -17.70
CA LYS A 101 4.84 -8.32 -17.10
C LYS A 101 4.24 -9.68 -16.71
N HIS A 102 5.03 -10.74 -16.85
CA HIS A 102 4.59 -12.09 -16.53
C HIS A 102 4.13 -12.24 -15.07
N GLN A 103 4.94 -11.76 -14.12
CA GLN A 103 4.63 -11.87 -12.69
C GLN A 103 3.32 -11.17 -12.29
N SER A 104 3.08 -9.95 -12.79
CA SER A 104 1.83 -9.24 -12.52
C SER A 104 0.61 -9.92 -13.14
N ARG A 105 0.78 -10.53 -14.34
CA ARG A 105 -0.27 -11.33 -14.99
C ARG A 105 -0.66 -12.53 -14.15
N VAL A 106 0.32 -13.28 -13.64
CA VAL A 106 0.07 -14.45 -12.80
C VAL A 106 -0.66 -14.06 -11.51
N LEU A 107 -0.21 -12.99 -10.85
CA LEU A 107 -0.82 -12.53 -9.60
C LEU A 107 -2.26 -12.01 -9.80
N ALA A 108 -2.53 -11.36 -10.92
CA ALA A 108 -3.85 -10.81 -11.24
C ALA A 108 -4.70 -11.73 -12.15
N GLY A 109 -4.39 -13.04 -12.20
CA GLY A 109 -5.01 -13.99 -13.13
C GLY A 109 -6.52 -13.94 -13.11
N ALA A 110 -7.16 -14.04 -11.94
CA ALA A 110 -8.62 -14.00 -11.82
C ALA A 110 -9.26 -12.75 -12.45
N PHE A 111 -8.62 -11.59 -12.30
CA PHE A 111 -9.08 -10.36 -12.92
C PHE A 111 -8.88 -10.36 -14.44
N LEU A 112 -7.74 -10.83 -14.91
CA LEU A 112 -7.41 -10.86 -16.35
C LEU A 112 -8.19 -11.93 -17.11
N ASP A 113 -8.44 -13.09 -16.48
CA ASP A 113 -9.25 -14.17 -17.05
C ASP A 113 -10.72 -13.77 -17.19
N ALA A 114 -11.19 -12.81 -16.39
CA ALA A 114 -12.53 -12.25 -16.50
C ALA A 114 -12.71 -11.23 -17.64
N LYS A 115 -11.76 -11.12 -18.59
CA LYS A 115 -11.79 -10.13 -19.70
C LYS A 115 -13.04 -10.23 -20.58
N ASP A 116 -13.58 -11.43 -20.74
CA ASP A 116 -14.81 -11.66 -21.52
C ASP A 116 -16.10 -11.36 -20.71
N SER A 117 -15.96 -10.96 -19.45
CA SER A 117 -17.02 -10.51 -18.57
C SER A 117 -16.71 -9.13 -17.97
N PRO A 118 -16.90 -8.04 -18.72
CA PRO A 118 -16.56 -6.67 -18.27
C PRO A 118 -17.21 -6.30 -16.94
N LYS A 119 -18.38 -6.86 -16.63
CA LYS A 119 -19.08 -6.65 -15.36
C LYS A 119 -18.31 -7.27 -14.20
N THR A 120 -17.78 -8.48 -14.37
CA THR A 120 -16.98 -9.17 -13.35
C THR A 120 -15.67 -8.42 -13.09
N GLN A 121 -14.95 -8.04 -14.16
CA GLN A 121 -13.74 -7.23 -14.01
C GLN A 121 -14.00 -5.91 -13.28
N SER A 122 -15.05 -5.20 -13.69
CA SER A 122 -15.45 -3.95 -13.05
C SER A 122 -15.80 -4.16 -11.56
N SER A 123 -16.43 -5.27 -11.22
CA SER A 123 -16.78 -5.59 -9.84
C SER A 123 -15.55 -5.87 -8.97
N TYR A 124 -14.55 -6.61 -9.49
CA TYR A 124 -13.28 -6.82 -8.78
C TYR A 124 -12.56 -5.49 -8.51
N LEU A 125 -12.46 -4.64 -9.54
CA LEU A 125 -11.83 -3.33 -9.38
C LEU A 125 -12.63 -2.42 -8.44
N SER A 126 -13.95 -2.44 -8.49
CA SER A 126 -14.80 -1.66 -7.59
C SER A 126 -14.67 -2.12 -6.13
N SER A 127 -14.58 -3.43 -5.89
CA SER A 127 -14.32 -3.97 -4.55
C SER A 127 -13.01 -3.43 -3.98
N LEU A 128 -11.95 -3.42 -4.77
CA LEU A 128 -10.65 -2.89 -4.38
C LEU A 128 -10.70 -1.37 -4.16
N THR A 129 -11.24 -0.63 -5.10
CA THR A 129 -11.31 0.84 -5.00
C THR A 129 -12.16 1.30 -3.82
N ASN A 130 -13.26 0.61 -3.51
CA ASN A 130 -14.07 0.91 -2.33
C ASN A 130 -13.27 0.74 -1.03
N SER A 131 -12.47 -0.32 -0.93
CA SER A 131 -11.62 -0.57 0.25
C SER A 131 -10.51 0.49 0.40
N LEU A 132 -9.97 1.00 -0.70
CA LEU A 132 -8.82 1.91 -0.70
C LEU A 132 -9.17 3.41 -0.85
N SER A 133 -10.42 3.73 -1.21
CA SER A 133 -10.82 5.10 -1.56
C SER A 133 -10.62 6.10 -0.42
N THR A 134 -10.88 5.70 0.80
CA THR A 134 -10.69 6.57 1.97
C THR A 134 -9.21 6.93 2.13
N LEU A 135 -8.31 5.95 1.94
CA LEU A 135 -6.87 6.18 1.98
C LEU A 135 -6.40 7.09 0.84
N ALA A 136 -6.91 6.87 -0.38
CA ALA A 136 -6.59 7.70 -1.55
C ALA A 136 -6.97 9.18 -1.36
N ASN A 137 -8.06 9.44 -0.66
CA ASN A 137 -8.60 10.79 -0.45
C ASN A 137 -8.03 11.52 0.77
N GLU A 138 -7.36 10.80 1.70
CA GLU A 138 -6.79 11.42 2.89
C GLU A 138 -5.41 12.05 2.59
N LYS A 139 -5.44 13.33 2.22
CA LYS A 139 -4.25 14.07 1.77
C LYS A 139 -3.10 14.07 2.76
N LYS A 140 -3.39 14.14 4.07
CA LYS A 140 -2.37 14.14 5.11
C LYS A 140 -1.64 12.80 5.19
N VAL A 141 -2.38 11.70 5.11
CA VAL A 141 -1.81 10.34 5.09
C VAL A 141 -0.99 10.15 3.82
N CYS A 142 -1.51 10.56 2.68
CA CYS A 142 -0.77 10.51 1.41
C CYS A 142 0.53 11.33 1.47
N TYR A 143 0.51 12.53 2.06
CA TYR A 143 1.69 13.36 2.23
C TYR A 143 2.75 12.67 3.09
N VAL A 144 2.37 12.15 4.24
CA VAL A 144 3.28 11.48 5.18
C VAL A 144 3.91 10.23 4.57
N LEU A 145 3.12 9.43 3.83
CA LEU A 145 3.55 8.13 3.29
C LEU A 145 4.25 8.21 1.92
N SER A 146 4.34 9.40 1.32
CA SER A 146 4.98 9.57 0.00
C SER A 146 6.41 10.13 0.07
N GLY A 147 6.89 10.48 1.27
CA GLY A 147 8.20 11.07 1.45
C GLY A 147 9.28 10.06 1.85
N ASN A 148 10.48 10.60 2.06
CA ASN A 148 11.64 9.81 2.44
C ASN A 148 12.62 10.69 3.25
N ASP A 149 12.12 11.32 4.31
CA ASP A 149 12.89 12.23 5.13
C ASP A 149 13.89 11.47 6.04
N PHE A 150 13.64 10.17 6.25
CA PHE A 150 14.58 9.25 6.91
C PHE A 150 14.40 7.82 6.39
N ASP A 151 15.43 6.99 6.57
CA ASP A 151 15.35 5.55 6.25
C ASP A 151 14.60 4.81 7.36
N PHE A 152 13.56 4.06 7.00
CA PHE A 152 12.71 3.31 7.93
C PHE A 152 13.34 1.99 8.41
N ASN A 153 14.62 1.77 8.18
CA ASN A 153 15.35 0.67 8.81
C ASN A 153 15.63 1.00 10.29
N LEU A 154 14.72 0.60 11.18
CA LEU A 154 14.79 0.94 12.61
C LEU A 154 15.76 0.05 13.38
N ILE A 155 16.11 -1.12 12.85
CA ILE A 155 16.99 -2.12 13.51
C ILE A 155 18.45 -1.98 13.08
N ASP A 156 18.81 -0.94 12.34
CA ASP A 156 20.19 -0.69 11.94
C ASP A 156 21.05 -0.29 13.16
N PRO A 157 21.98 -1.14 13.60
CA PRO A 157 22.82 -0.85 14.77
C PRO A 157 23.79 0.31 14.55
N GLU A 158 24.16 0.58 13.30
CA GLU A 158 25.06 1.68 12.92
C GLU A 158 24.34 3.03 12.94
N CYS A 159 23.02 3.01 12.82
CA CYS A 159 22.20 4.21 12.77
C CYS A 159 20.90 4.04 13.58
N PRO A 160 20.99 3.91 14.92
CA PRO A 160 19.81 3.71 15.76
C PRO A 160 18.89 4.93 15.70
N LYS A 161 17.58 4.65 15.61
CA LYS A 161 16.56 5.67 15.43
C LYS A 161 15.46 5.51 16.47
N LEU A 162 14.96 6.65 16.96
CA LEU A 162 13.74 6.74 17.72
C LEU A 162 12.66 7.34 16.84
N VAL A 163 11.61 6.55 16.58
CA VAL A 163 10.46 7.03 15.79
C VAL A 163 9.25 7.12 16.70
N VAL A 164 8.67 8.30 16.81
CA VAL A 164 7.44 8.56 17.54
C VAL A 164 6.31 8.72 16.53
N VAL A 165 5.31 7.83 16.59
CA VAL A 165 4.13 7.89 15.74
C VAL A 165 2.97 8.43 16.56
N SER A 166 2.44 9.57 16.16
CA SER A 166 1.23 10.15 16.76
C SER A 166 0.01 9.87 15.91
N ASN A 167 -1.01 9.27 16.50
CA ASN A 167 -2.27 8.96 15.87
C ASN A 167 -3.33 10.02 16.22
N ALA A 168 -4.34 10.16 15.35
CA ALA A 168 -5.53 10.95 15.59
C ALA A 168 -6.74 10.03 15.70
N TYR A 169 -7.48 10.14 16.79
CA TYR A 169 -8.67 9.31 17.04
C TYR A 169 -9.67 9.33 15.86
N GLN A 170 -9.83 10.47 15.20
CA GLN A 170 -10.76 10.64 14.08
C GLN A 170 -10.42 9.82 12.84
N ILE A 171 -9.16 9.45 12.65
CA ILE A 171 -8.65 8.70 11.49
C ILE A 171 -7.97 7.38 11.91
N GLU A 172 -8.21 6.93 13.13
CA GLU A 172 -7.59 5.74 13.70
C GLU A 172 -7.79 4.50 12.82
N ASN A 173 -9.02 4.24 12.38
CA ASN A 173 -9.33 3.10 11.52
C ASN A 173 -8.62 3.15 10.17
N LEU A 174 -8.30 4.35 9.69
CA LEU A 174 -7.56 4.55 8.45
C LEU A 174 -6.06 4.33 8.63
N ILE A 175 -5.51 4.76 9.76
CA ILE A 175 -4.06 4.77 10.01
C ILE A 175 -3.59 3.46 10.63
N SER A 176 -4.42 2.79 11.44
CA SER A 176 -4.03 1.57 12.15
C SER A 176 -3.47 0.47 11.23
N PRO A 177 -4.02 0.20 10.04
CA PRO A 177 -3.42 -0.76 9.11
C PRO A 177 -2.02 -0.37 8.66
N VAL A 178 -1.79 0.94 8.44
CA VAL A 178 -0.47 1.46 8.04
C VAL A 178 0.53 1.37 9.19
N ILE A 179 0.12 1.70 10.42
CA ILE A 179 0.98 1.56 11.61
C ILE A 179 1.32 0.09 11.84
N SER A 180 0.36 -0.82 11.70
CA SER A 180 0.61 -2.26 11.81
C SER A 180 1.61 -2.75 10.77
N LEU A 181 1.50 -2.27 9.53
CA LEU A 181 2.46 -2.54 8.47
C LEU A 181 3.86 -2.01 8.85
N MET A 182 3.95 -0.78 9.35
CA MET A 182 5.23 -0.21 9.80
C MET A 182 5.87 -1.05 10.90
N LEU A 183 5.10 -1.53 11.87
CA LEU A 183 5.59 -2.39 12.95
C LEU A 183 6.03 -3.77 12.45
N SER A 184 5.48 -4.27 11.36
CA SER A 184 5.86 -5.57 10.79
C SER A 184 7.20 -5.56 10.06
N ILE A 185 7.72 -4.39 9.74
CA ILE A 185 9.01 -4.21 9.04
C ILE A 185 10.11 -3.60 9.91
N SER A 186 9.78 -3.21 11.15
CA SER A 186 10.71 -2.58 12.12
C SER A 186 11.46 -3.59 12.97
#